data_98eda009ab4f168e98a9778af0e0c08e
#
_entry.id   98eda009ab4f168e98a9778af0e0c08e
#
_cell.length_a   1.000
_cell.length_b   1.000
_cell.length_c   1.000
_cell.angle_alpha   90.00
_cell.angle_beta   90.00
_cell.angle_gamma   90.00
#
_symmetry.space_group_name_H-M   'P 1'
#
loop_
_entity.id
_entity.type
_entity.pdbx_description
1 polymer ?
#
loop_
_entity_poly.entity_id
_entity_poly.type
_entity_poly.pdbx_seq_one_letter_code
_entity_poly.pdbx_strand_id
1 'polypeptide(L)'
;MAKKPKFAIIGVGPVGGIFGGHLANAGHYVVLVDILKSHLDAIRERGLIITGVTEMKVRCERVAYDISELPNFPEVDTIVISTKASVMPSILPQIERVAKPGTKFISLQNGLGNEEFIAETFGRDNVMRIVVNYAGNRVADGEIWMSFFNKSNYIGVLTPKAEPLAREIAEMMTEAALDTEFTSDIRRYEWEKAILNAALSPICALAHKTMREMMDFEPTRSLVEETLREGIEVAVADGVIFDEGFFEH
;
A
#
# COMPACT_ATOMS: atom_id res chain seq x y z
N MET A 1 -17.26 -21.80 -7.62
CA MET A 1 -16.08 -21.05 -7.12
C MET A 1 -16.40 -19.57 -7.22
N ALA A 2 -16.17 -18.78 -6.19
CA ALA A 2 -16.29 -17.33 -6.27
C ALA A 2 -15.34 -16.80 -7.35
N LYS A 3 -15.74 -15.72 -8.02
CA LYS A 3 -14.91 -15.09 -9.06
C LYS A 3 -13.75 -14.36 -8.37
N LYS A 4 -12.51 -14.77 -8.66
CA LYS A 4 -11.32 -14.10 -8.10
C LYS A 4 -11.30 -12.61 -8.46
N PRO A 5 -10.90 -11.73 -7.53
CA PRO A 5 -10.73 -10.30 -7.77
C PRO A 5 -9.82 -10.00 -8.96
N LYS A 6 -10.15 -8.95 -9.72
CA LYS A 6 -9.39 -8.45 -10.85
C LYS A 6 -9.00 -7.01 -10.61
N PHE A 7 -7.72 -6.77 -10.52
CA PHE A 7 -7.14 -5.55 -9.97
C PHE A 7 -6.78 -4.51 -11.01
N ALA A 8 -7.01 -3.24 -10.68
CA ALA A 8 -6.30 -2.10 -11.28
C ALA A 8 -5.47 -1.43 -10.19
N ILE A 9 -4.16 -1.29 -10.41
CA ILE A 9 -3.22 -0.66 -9.47
C ILE A 9 -2.95 0.76 -9.95
N ILE A 10 -3.51 1.75 -9.27
CA ILE A 10 -3.30 3.17 -9.58
C ILE A 10 -2.10 3.68 -8.79
N GLY A 11 -1.04 4.03 -9.51
CA GLY A 11 0.27 4.37 -8.99
C GLY A 11 1.20 3.15 -9.00
N VAL A 12 2.09 3.07 -9.98
CA VAL A 12 3.06 1.98 -10.18
C VAL A 12 4.44 2.39 -9.66
N GLY A 13 4.44 3.14 -8.55
CA GLY A 13 5.64 3.38 -7.77
C GLY A 13 6.10 2.13 -7.02
N PRO A 14 7.10 2.25 -6.11
CA PRO A 14 7.64 1.08 -5.40
C PRO A 14 6.57 0.25 -4.70
N VAL A 15 5.63 0.89 -3.99
CA VAL A 15 4.58 0.17 -3.24
C VAL A 15 3.62 -0.54 -4.19
N GLY A 16 3.01 0.19 -5.13
CA GLY A 16 2.03 -0.38 -6.05
C GLY A 16 2.64 -1.33 -7.08
N GLY A 17 3.87 -1.06 -7.51
CA GLY A 17 4.59 -1.94 -8.43
C GLY A 17 4.98 -3.29 -7.78
N ILE A 18 5.44 -3.29 -6.52
CA ILE A 18 5.68 -4.53 -5.76
C ILE A 18 4.36 -5.29 -5.58
N PHE A 19 3.30 -4.62 -5.10
CA PHE A 19 1.99 -5.24 -4.91
C PHE A 19 1.44 -5.86 -6.20
N GLY A 20 1.36 -5.06 -7.27
CA GLY A 20 0.85 -5.51 -8.57
C GLY A 20 1.74 -6.57 -9.23
N GLY A 21 3.07 -6.44 -9.06
CA GLY A 21 4.04 -7.39 -9.58
C GLY A 21 3.90 -8.78 -8.95
N HIS A 22 3.78 -8.87 -7.64
CA HIS A 22 3.56 -10.13 -6.94
C HIS A 22 2.25 -10.80 -7.36
N LEU A 23 1.15 -10.06 -7.42
CA LEU A 23 -0.13 -10.58 -7.91
C LEU A 23 -0.06 -11.05 -9.36
N ALA A 24 0.57 -10.29 -10.25
CA ALA A 24 0.71 -10.65 -11.66
C ALA A 24 1.60 -11.89 -11.82
N ASN A 25 2.68 -12.01 -11.03
CA ASN A 25 3.56 -13.17 -11.02
C ASN A 25 2.83 -14.45 -10.55
N ALA A 26 1.89 -14.32 -9.63
CA ALA A 26 1.01 -15.41 -9.19
C ALA A 26 -0.14 -15.71 -10.18
N GLY A 27 -0.17 -15.05 -11.33
CA GLY A 27 -1.14 -15.30 -12.42
C GLY A 27 -2.49 -14.60 -12.24
N HIS A 28 -2.59 -13.64 -11.33
CA HIS A 28 -3.82 -12.85 -11.17
C HIS A 28 -3.97 -11.80 -12.27
N TYR A 29 -5.22 -11.39 -12.52
CA TYR A 29 -5.50 -10.32 -13.47
C TYR A 29 -5.14 -8.97 -12.86
N VAL A 30 -4.14 -8.31 -13.41
CA VAL A 30 -3.66 -7.01 -12.96
C VAL A 30 -3.55 -6.05 -14.15
N VAL A 31 -4.07 -4.84 -13.96
CA VAL A 31 -3.85 -3.67 -14.83
C VAL A 31 -3.00 -2.68 -14.06
N LEU A 32 -1.88 -2.26 -14.60
CA LEU A 32 -1.01 -1.24 -14.02
C LEU A 32 -1.37 0.12 -14.60
N VAL A 33 -1.67 1.09 -13.74
CA VAL A 33 -2.11 2.44 -14.14
C VAL A 33 -1.15 3.48 -13.56
N ASP A 34 -0.47 4.22 -14.42
CA ASP A 34 0.42 5.31 -14.02
C ASP A 34 0.51 6.38 -15.10
N ILE A 35 0.76 7.62 -14.70
CA ILE A 35 0.97 8.74 -15.61
C ILE A 35 2.38 8.77 -16.21
N LEU A 36 3.32 8.03 -15.62
CA LEU A 36 4.69 7.96 -16.08
C LEU A 36 4.81 6.95 -17.23
N LYS A 37 4.60 7.45 -18.44
CA LYS A 37 4.55 6.64 -19.68
C LYS A 37 5.81 5.82 -19.89
N SER A 38 7.01 6.42 -19.72
CA SER A 38 8.28 5.71 -19.92
C SER A 38 8.42 4.49 -19.02
N HIS A 39 7.93 4.58 -17.76
CA HIS A 39 7.95 3.48 -16.83
C HIS A 39 7.01 2.34 -17.26
N LEU A 40 5.78 2.68 -17.66
CA LEU A 40 4.82 1.68 -18.14
C LEU A 40 5.22 1.07 -19.50
N ASP A 41 5.81 1.84 -20.40
CA ASP A 41 6.33 1.32 -21.67
C ASP A 41 7.44 0.30 -21.42
N ALA A 42 8.38 0.61 -20.52
CA ALA A 42 9.43 -0.32 -20.12
C ALA A 42 8.87 -1.61 -19.51
N ILE A 43 7.84 -1.50 -18.65
CA ILE A 43 7.14 -2.66 -18.06
C ILE A 43 6.48 -3.51 -19.15
N ARG A 44 5.77 -2.87 -20.09
CA ARG A 44 5.07 -3.58 -21.17
C ARG A 44 6.03 -4.30 -22.12
N GLU A 45 7.17 -3.68 -22.42
CA GLU A 45 8.16 -4.22 -23.37
C GLU A 45 9.05 -5.30 -22.74
N ARG A 46 9.53 -5.06 -21.54
CA ARG A 46 10.55 -5.89 -20.90
C ARG A 46 10.06 -6.69 -19.67
N GLY A 47 8.86 -6.39 -19.19
CA GLY A 47 8.33 -6.86 -17.89
C GLY A 47 8.73 -5.92 -16.75
N LEU A 48 8.00 -6.02 -15.64
CA LEU A 48 8.36 -5.38 -14.38
C LEU A 48 9.48 -6.20 -13.71
N ILE A 49 10.59 -5.55 -13.45
CA ILE A 49 11.75 -6.16 -12.78
C ILE A 49 11.75 -5.70 -11.32
N ILE A 50 11.71 -6.65 -10.40
CA ILE A 50 11.83 -6.40 -8.96
C ILE A 50 13.09 -7.11 -8.48
N THR A 51 13.97 -6.37 -7.79
CA THR A 51 15.24 -6.88 -7.24
C THR A 51 15.35 -6.55 -5.74
N GLY A 52 16.36 -7.05 -5.07
CA GLY A 52 16.60 -6.81 -3.65
C GLY A 52 16.19 -7.99 -2.77
N VAL A 53 15.25 -7.77 -1.85
CA VAL A 53 14.78 -8.85 -0.95
C VAL A 53 14.15 -10.01 -1.74
N THR A 54 13.53 -9.71 -2.87
CA THR A 54 13.04 -10.70 -3.83
C THR A 54 13.55 -10.38 -5.22
N GLU A 55 13.70 -11.40 -6.06
CA GLU A 55 14.10 -11.22 -7.45
C GLU A 55 13.05 -11.84 -8.35
N MET A 56 12.42 -11.01 -9.18
CA MET A 56 11.44 -11.48 -10.16
C MET A 56 11.42 -10.59 -11.40
N LYS A 57 11.05 -11.20 -12.52
CA LYS A 57 10.73 -10.50 -13.76
C LYS A 57 9.33 -10.91 -14.18
N VAL A 58 8.41 -9.96 -14.11
CA VAL A 58 6.99 -10.22 -14.26
C VAL A 58 6.49 -9.63 -15.58
N ARG A 59 5.86 -10.47 -16.39
CA ARG A 59 5.21 -9.99 -17.61
C ARG A 59 3.89 -9.30 -17.29
N CYS A 60 3.83 -8.00 -17.55
CA CYS A 60 2.64 -7.16 -17.31
C CYS A 60 2.22 -6.50 -18.62
N GLU A 61 1.30 -7.14 -19.35
CA GLU A 61 0.85 -6.64 -20.65
C GLU A 61 -0.26 -5.59 -20.54
N ARG A 62 -0.99 -5.59 -19.43
CA ARG A 62 -2.13 -4.68 -19.21
C ARG A 62 -1.63 -3.45 -18.50
N VAL A 63 -1.47 -2.38 -19.24
CA VAL A 63 -1.10 -1.06 -18.73
C VAL A 63 -2.10 -0.01 -19.22
N ALA A 64 -2.34 1.01 -18.39
CA ALA A 64 -3.13 2.19 -18.72
C ALA A 64 -2.35 3.43 -18.30
N TYR A 65 -2.27 4.42 -19.17
CA TYR A 65 -1.49 5.64 -18.95
C TYR A 65 -2.29 6.73 -18.24
N ASP A 66 -3.59 6.50 -18.10
CA ASP A 66 -4.52 7.39 -17.43
C ASP A 66 -5.70 6.61 -16.84
N ILE A 67 -6.28 7.11 -15.75
CA ILE A 67 -7.44 6.50 -15.10
C ILE A 67 -8.62 6.37 -16.06
N SER A 68 -8.79 7.32 -17.00
CA SER A 68 -9.87 7.31 -17.99
C SER A 68 -9.79 6.14 -18.97
N GLU A 69 -8.66 5.43 -19.04
CA GLU A 69 -8.51 4.23 -19.88
C GLU A 69 -9.04 2.94 -19.20
N LEU A 70 -9.36 2.98 -17.90
CA LEU A 70 -9.87 1.80 -17.17
C LEU A 70 -11.13 1.16 -17.79
N PRO A 71 -12.03 1.87 -18.46
CA PRO A 71 -13.16 1.24 -19.17
C PRO A 71 -12.73 0.26 -20.26
N ASN A 72 -11.49 0.35 -20.79
CA ASN A 72 -10.93 -0.61 -21.73
C ASN A 72 -10.62 -1.97 -21.08
N PHE A 73 -10.68 -2.06 -19.76
CA PHE A 73 -10.45 -3.27 -18.96
C PHE A 73 -11.72 -3.66 -18.19
N PRO A 74 -12.76 -4.12 -18.87
CA PRO A 74 -14.10 -4.30 -18.29
C PRO A 74 -14.15 -5.38 -17.19
N GLU A 75 -13.13 -6.20 -17.06
CA GLU A 75 -13.05 -7.23 -16.03
C GLU A 75 -12.64 -6.69 -14.66
N VAL A 76 -12.02 -5.51 -14.58
CA VAL A 76 -11.60 -4.91 -13.32
C VAL A 76 -12.81 -4.70 -12.40
N ASP A 77 -12.69 -5.20 -11.20
CA ASP A 77 -13.69 -5.08 -10.12
C ASP A 77 -13.10 -4.59 -8.80
N THR A 78 -11.77 -4.49 -8.71
CA THR A 78 -11.05 -4.02 -7.53
C THR A 78 -9.98 -2.99 -7.92
N ILE A 79 -10.09 -1.79 -7.37
CA ILE A 79 -9.14 -0.68 -7.60
C ILE A 79 -8.27 -0.52 -6.37
N VAL A 80 -6.96 -0.61 -6.58
CA VAL A 80 -5.94 -0.41 -5.55
C VAL A 80 -5.29 0.95 -5.75
N ILE A 81 -5.32 1.80 -4.73
CA ILE A 81 -4.77 3.15 -4.77
C ILE A 81 -3.45 3.18 -3.99
N SER A 82 -2.35 3.41 -4.70
CA SER A 82 -0.99 3.47 -4.14
C SER A 82 -0.22 4.73 -4.55
N THR A 83 -0.93 5.74 -5.02
CA THR A 83 -0.38 7.09 -5.25
C THR A 83 -0.04 7.78 -3.93
N LYS A 84 0.65 8.91 -3.98
CA LYS A 84 0.79 9.77 -2.79
C LYS A 84 -0.58 10.25 -2.32
N ALA A 85 -0.81 10.29 -1.01
CA ALA A 85 -2.08 10.74 -0.44
C ALA A 85 -2.46 12.17 -0.88
N SER A 86 -1.47 13.05 -1.07
CA SER A 86 -1.69 14.43 -1.52
C SER A 86 -2.37 14.57 -2.88
N VAL A 87 -2.37 13.54 -3.72
CA VAL A 87 -3.04 13.58 -5.04
C VAL A 87 -4.46 13.00 -5.01
N MET A 88 -4.89 12.45 -3.89
CA MET A 88 -6.22 11.85 -3.72
C MET A 88 -7.37 12.78 -4.15
N PRO A 89 -7.41 14.07 -3.72
CA PRO A 89 -8.48 14.97 -4.12
C PRO A 89 -8.61 15.16 -5.64
N SER A 90 -7.53 14.96 -6.38
CA SER A 90 -7.53 15.09 -7.84
C SER A 90 -7.88 13.80 -8.58
N ILE A 91 -7.58 12.63 -7.99
CA ILE A 91 -7.80 11.34 -8.66
C ILE A 91 -9.15 10.70 -8.32
N LEU A 92 -9.71 10.92 -7.11
CA LEU A 92 -10.99 10.33 -6.74
C LEU A 92 -12.13 10.70 -7.68
N PRO A 93 -12.30 11.98 -8.12
CA PRO A 93 -13.32 12.31 -9.11
C PRO A 93 -13.09 11.64 -10.48
N GLN A 94 -11.85 11.31 -10.83
CA GLN A 94 -11.56 10.57 -12.06
C GLN A 94 -11.93 9.11 -11.91
N ILE A 95 -11.60 8.49 -10.77
CA ILE A 95 -11.96 7.11 -10.45
C ILE A 95 -13.49 6.96 -10.41
N GLU A 96 -14.22 7.91 -9.81
CA GLU A 96 -15.68 7.91 -9.73
C GLU A 96 -16.35 7.83 -11.11
N ARG A 97 -15.79 8.52 -12.11
CA ARG A 97 -16.31 8.51 -13.49
C ARG A 97 -16.17 7.16 -14.19
N VAL A 98 -15.22 6.34 -13.77
CA VAL A 98 -14.89 5.05 -14.45
C VAL A 98 -15.23 3.83 -13.59
N ALA A 99 -15.39 4.01 -12.29
CA ALA A 99 -15.75 2.94 -11.37
C ALA A 99 -17.18 2.43 -11.67
N LYS A 100 -17.33 1.11 -11.63
CA LYS A 100 -18.62 0.45 -11.85
C LYS A 100 -19.36 0.26 -10.52
N PRO A 101 -20.68 0.11 -10.54
CA PRO A 101 -21.40 -0.33 -9.36
C PRO A 101 -20.80 -1.63 -8.80
N GLY A 102 -20.51 -1.64 -7.50
CA GLY A 102 -19.92 -2.80 -6.82
C GLY A 102 -18.39 -2.90 -6.89
N THR A 103 -17.71 -1.97 -7.59
CA THR A 103 -16.23 -1.89 -7.54
C THR A 103 -15.76 -1.78 -6.09
N LYS A 104 -14.70 -2.52 -5.76
CA LYS A 104 -14.04 -2.50 -4.46
C LYS A 104 -12.77 -1.66 -4.52
N PHE A 105 -12.42 -1.08 -3.39
CA PHE A 105 -11.28 -0.17 -3.28
C PHE A 105 -10.35 -0.63 -2.17
N ILE A 106 -9.04 -0.51 -2.43
CA ILE A 106 -8.00 -0.80 -1.43
C ILE A 106 -7.07 0.40 -1.37
N SER A 107 -6.87 0.96 -0.19
CA SER A 107 -5.82 1.95 0.05
C SER A 107 -4.53 1.24 0.48
N LEU A 108 -3.41 1.52 -0.24
CA LEU A 108 -2.04 1.13 0.15
C LEU A 108 -1.20 2.32 0.64
N GLN A 109 -1.79 3.49 0.73
CA GLN A 109 -1.08 4.75 0.98
C GLN A 109 -0.63 4.84 2.43
N ASN A 110 0.54 5.41 2.69
CA ASN A 110 0.96 5.75 4.05
C ASN A 110 0.09 6.89 4.62
N GLY A 111 -0.04 6.92 5.94
CA GLY A 111 -0.84 7.91 6.68
C GLY A 111 -2.18 7.37 7.13
N LEU A 112 -2.88 8.15 7.93
CA LEU A 112 -4.17 7.83 8.55
C LEU A 112 -5.32 8.42 7.71
N GLY A 113 -6.47 7.73 7.71
CA GLY A 113 -7.73 8.24 7.17
C GLY A 113 -7.85 8.26 5.65
N ASN A 114 -6.91 7.66 4.91
CA ASN A 114 -7.01 7.57 3.44
C ASN A 114 -8.19 6.72 3.00
N GLU A 115 -8.45 5.61 3.69
CA GLU A 115 -9.57 4.70 3.45
C GLU A 115 -10.91 5.37 3.76
N GLU A 116 -10.97 6.19 4.81
CA GLU A 116 -12.17 6.97 5.14
C GLU A 116 -12.47 8.00 4.05
N PHE A 117 -11.44 8.70 3.56
CA PHE A 117 -11.59 9.66 2.48
C PHE A 117 -12.08 9.00 1.17
N ILE A 118 -11.61 7.78 0.86
CA ILE A 118 -12.14 6.98 -0.25
C ILE A 118 -13.60 6.60 0.03
N ALA A 119 -13.91 6.23 1.26
CA ALA A 119 -15.24 5.77 1.65
C ALA A 119 -16.31 6.87 1.61
N GLU A 120 -15.93 8.13 1.77
CA GLU A 120 -16.86 9.28 1.57
C GLU A 120 -17.46 9.27 0.16
N THR A 121 -16.68 8.88 -0.85
CA THR A 121 -17.15 8.81 -2.24
C THR A 121 -17.82 7.47 -2.58
N PHE A 122 -17.23 6.36 -2.15
CA PHE A 122 -17.61 5.03 -2.65
C PHE A 122 -18.37 4.17 -1.64
N GLY A 123 -18.54 4.66 -0.41
CA GLY A 123 -19.22 3.95 0.68
C GLY A 123 -18.29 2.94 1.40
N ARG A 124 -18.43 2.89 2.73
CA ARG A 124 -17.59 2.10 3.64
C ARG A 124 -17.58 0.58 3.36
N ASP A 125 -18.67 0.04 2.83
CA ASP A 125 -18.82 -1.37 2.46
C ASP A 125 -17.93 -1.79 1.27
N ASN A 126 -17.37 -0.84 0.57
CA ASN A 126 -16.59 -1.07 -0.63
C ASN A 126 -15.09 -0.79 -0.44
N VAL A 127 -14.69 -0.33 0.74
CA VAL A 127 -13.32 0.12 1.00
C VAL A 127 -12.63 -0.78 2.00
N MET A 128 -11.39 -1.14 1.66
CA MET A 128 -10.45 -1.89 2.49
C MET A 128 -9.15 -1.10 2.62
N ARG A 129 -8.41 -1.40 3.65
CA ARG A 129 -7.09 -0.84 3.92
C ARG A 129 -6.05 -1.93 3.98
N ILE A 130 -4.89 -1.72 3.34
CA ILE A 130 -3.70 -2.55 3.59
C ILE A 130 -2.58 -1.67 4.15
N VAL A 131 -2.06 -2.06 5.30
CA VAL A 131 -0.81 -1.54 5.86
C VAL A 131 0.31 -2.45 5.37
N VAL A 132 1.15 -1.93 4.47
CA VAL A 132 2.26 -2.69 3.87
C VAL A 132 3.51 -2.59 4.74
N ASN A 133 4.20 -3.69 4.98
CA ASN A 133 5.45 -3.77 5.74
C ASN A 133 6.65 -4.08 4.83
N TYR A 134 6.61 -3.53 3.64
CA TYR A 134 7.72 -3.51 2.69
C TYR A 134 7.97 -2.09 2.17
N ALA A 135 9.18 -1.87 1.68
CA ALA A 135 9.51 -0.64 0.98
C ALA A 135 10.47 -0.91 -0.19
N GLY A 136 10.62 0.08 -1.02
CA GLY A 136 11.50 0.01 -2.17
C GLY A 136 11.69 1.37 -2.82
N ASN A 137 12.51 1.36 -3.87
CA ASN A 137 12.77 2.52 -4.69
C ASN A 137 12.69 2.13 -6.17
N ARG A 138 12.17 3.03 -7.00
CA ARG A 138 12.30 2.89 -8.44
C ARG A 138 13.74 3.23 -8.82
N VAL A 139 14.48 2.26 -9.37
CA VAL A 139 15.88 2.43 -9.75
C VAL A 139 16.04 2.79 -11.23
N ALA A 140 15.08 2.37 -12.04
CA ALA A 140 14.98 2.74 -13.46
C ALA A 140 13.52 2.57 -13.92
N ASP A 141 13.23 2.98 -15.17
CA ASP A 141 11.94 2.69 -15.77
C ASP A 141 11.75 1.19 -15.95
N GLY A 142 10.64 0.66 -15.42
CA GLY A 142 10.35 -0.77 -15.36
C GLY A 142 11.07 -1.55 -14.25
N GLU A 143 11.86 -0.88 -13.39
CA GLU A 143 12.71 -1.54 -12.39
C GLU A 143 12.50 -0.96 -11.00
N ILE A 144 12.21 -1.84 -10.03
CA ILE A 144 12.00 -1.52 -8.61
C ILE A 144 12.96 -2.37 -7.76
N TRP A 145 13.67 -1.71 -6.87
CA TRP A 145 14.45 -2.38 -5.84
C TRP A 145 13.65 -2.42 -4.55
N MET A 146 13.34 -3.62 -4.07
CA MET A 146 12.67 -3.88 -2.80
C MET A 146 13.70 -3.94 -1.68
N SER A 147 13.71 -2.93 -0.81
CA SER A 147 14.77 -2.75 0.19
C SER A 147 14.59 -3.65 1.41
N PHE A 148 13.35 -3.89 1.80
CA PHE A 148 13.00 -4.80 2.89
C PHE A 148 11.58 -5.33 2.73
N PHE A 149 11.29 -6.42 3.43
CA PHE A 149 9.97 -6.94 3.70
C PHE A 149 9.94 -7.51 5.12
N ASN A 150 9.32 -6.80 6.03
CA ASN A 150 9.08 -7.27 7.39
C ASN A 150 7.67 -7.88 7.41
N LYS A 151 7.58 -9.14 7.78
CA LYS A 151 6.31 -9.86 7.88
C LYS A 151 5.45 -9.32 9.03
N SER A 152 4.13 -9.28 8.94
CA SER A 152 3.26 -9.48 7.77
C SER A 152 2.75 -8.13 7.30
N ASN A 153 2.17 -8.05 6.08
CA ASN A 153 1.25 -6.95 5.77
C ASN A 153 -0.08 -7.21 6.47
N TYR A 154 -0.86 -6.17 6.73
CA TYR A 154 -2.17 -6.31 7.35
C TYR A 154 -3.25 -5.71 6.47
N ILE A 155 -4.33 -6.47 6.24
CA ILE A 155 -5.53 -5.98 5.56
C ILE A 155 -6.70 -5.93 6.53
N GLY A 156 -7.44 -4.82 6.50
CA GLY A 156 -8.65 -4.63 7.28
C GLY A 156 -9.75 -3.93 6.52
N VAL A 157 -10.90 -3.82 7.15
CA VAL A 157 -12.14 -3.33 6.55
C VAL A 157 -12.77 -2.24 7.40
N LEU A 158 -13.53 -1.35 6.77
CA LEU A 158 -14.31 -0.33 7.44
C LEU A 158 -15.67 -0.84 7.96
N THR A 159 -16.15 -1.95 7.39
CA THR A 159 -17.38 -2.63 7.82
C THR A 159 -17.24 -4.15 7.67
N PRO A 160 -17.92 -4.95 8.51
CA PRO A 160 -17.85 -6.41 8.42
C PRO A 160 -18.29 -6.99 7.05
N LYS A 161 -19.05 -6.24 6.27
CA LYS A 161 -19.54 -6.69 4.95
C LYS A 161 -18.40 -6.95 3.95
N ALA A 162 -17.30 -6.23 4.06
CA ALA A 162 -16.14 -6.40 3.18
C ALA A 162 -15.16 -7.50 3.68
N GLU A 163 -15.33 -8.03 4.88
CA GLU A 163 -14.42 -8.99 5.49
C GLU A 163 -14.18 -10.26 4.64
N PRO A 164 -15.19 -10.93 4.06
CA PRO A 164 -14.95 -12.13 3.25
C PRO A 164 -13.98 -11.86 2.10
N LEU A 165 -14.12 -10.71 1.42
CA LEU A 165 -13.22 -10.32 0.33
C LEU A 165 -11.83 -9.95 0.85
N ALA A 166 -11.74 -9.26 1.99
CA ALA A 166 -10.44 -8.92 2.58
C ALA A 166 -9.62 -10.18 2.96
N ARG A 167 -10.29 -11.20 3.49
CA ARG A 167 -9.64 -12.50 3.78
C ARG A 167 -9.18 -13.21 2.50
N GLU A 168 -10.01 -13.23 1.46
CA GLU A 168 -9.63 -13.78 0.16
C GLU A 168 -8.40 -13.06 -0.41
N ILE A 169 -8.35 -11.72 -0.33
CA ILE A 169 -7.22 -10.93 -0.79
C ILE A 169 -5.96 -11.20 0.06
N ALA A 170 -6.09 -11.37 1.39
CA ALA A 170 -4.97 -11.75 2.25
C ALA A 170 -4.36 -13.08 1.82
N GLU A 171 -5.19 -14.09 1.57
CA GLU A 171 -4.75 -15.40 1.07
C GLU A 171 -4.05 -15.28 -0.29
N MET A 172 -4.65 -14.53 -1.24
CA MET A 172 -4.06 -14.29 -2.56
C MET A 172 -2.69 -13.61 -2.48
N MET A 173 -2.52 -12.62 -1.58
CA MET A 173 -1.26 -11.93 -1.37
C MET A 173 -0.21 -12.86 -0.76
N THR A 174 -0.58 -13.68 0.22
CA THR A 174 0.31 -14.67 0.83
C THR A 174 0.74 -15.74 -0.18
N GLU A 175 -0.19 -16.26 -1.00
CA GLU A 175 0.12 -17.15 -2.12
C GLU A 175 1.06 -16.49 -3.15
N ALA A 176 0.94 -15.18 -3.32
CA ALA A 176 1.81 -14.37 -4.18
C ALA A 176 3.15 -13.99 -3.52
N ALA A 177 3.53 -14.61 -2.40
CA ALA A 177 4.76 -14.34 -1.63
C ALA A 177 4.85 -12.91 -1.03
N LEU A 178 3.72 -12.28 -0.79
CA LEU A 178 3.58 -11.08 0.05
C LEU A 178 2.70 -11.42 1.25
N ASP A 179 3.29 -12.07 2.24
CA ASP A 179 2.62 -12.50 3.47
C ASP A 179 1.71 -11.39 4.02
N THR A 180 0.41 -11.70 4.11
CA THR A 180 -0.62 -10.72 4.45
C THR A 180 -1.67 -11.37 5.34
N GLU A 181 -2.00 -10.73 6.45
CA GLU A 181 -2.96 -11.19 7.42
C GLU A 181 -4.20 -10.28 7.45
N PHE A 182 -5.37 -10.89 7.57
CA PHE A 182 -6.57 -10.13 7.88
C PHE A 182 -6.57 -9.71 9.36
N THR A 183 -6.94 -8.47 9.62
CA THR A 183 -7.17 -7.96 10.97
C THR A 183 -8.53 -7.28 11.08
N SER A 184 -9.19 -7.46 12.23
CA SER A 184 -10.40 -6.70 12.59
C SER A 184 -10.08 -5.31 13.13
N ASP A 185 -8.82 -5.04 13.45
CA ASP A 185 -8.33 -3.75 13.96
C ASP A 185 -7.18 -3.22 13.10
N ILE A 186 -7.52 -2.80 11.88
CA ILE A 186 -6.53 -2.21 10.96
C ILE A 186 -6.02 -0.86 11.47
N ARG A 187 -6.84 -0.13 12.23
CA ARG A 187 -6.51 1.19 12.75
C ARG A 187 -5.28 1.16 13.66
N ARG A 188 -5.13 0.11 14.46
CA ARG A 188 -3.94 -0.11 15.28
C ARG A 188 -2.67 -0.14 14.42
N TYR A 189 -2.64 -0.96 13.37
CA TYR A 189 -1.48 -1.09 12.48
C TYR A 189 -1.19 0.19 11.68
N GLU A 190 -2.21 0.94 11.34
CA GLU A 190 -2.05 2.26 10.72
C GLU A 190 -1.35 3.24 11.65
N TRP A 191 -1.78 3.29 12.91
CA TRP A 191 -1.16 4.14 13.92
C TRP A 191 0.26 3.70 14.23
N GLU A 192 0.53 2.40 14.42
CA GLU A 192 1.88 1.87 14.62
C GLU A 192 2.82 2.36 13.51
N LYS A 193 2.41 2.22 12.27
CA LYS A 193 3.20 2.66 11.12
C LYS A 193 3.31 4.18 11.01
N ALA A 194 2.25 4.92 11.29
CA ALA A 194 2.25 6.38 11.26
C ALA A 194 3.19 6.97 12.30
N ILE A 195 3.18 6.44 13.52
CA ILE A 195 4.06 6.86 14.62
C ILE A 195 5.54 6.60 14.25
N LEU A 196 5.86 5.39 13.76
CA LEU A 196 7.23 5.07 13.30
C LEU A 196 7.69 6.01 12.18
N ASN A 197 6.84 6.28 11.20
CA ASN A 197 7.17 7.19 10.11
C ASN A 197 7.36 8.64 10.60
N ALA A 198 6.53 9.10 11.53
CA ALA A 198 6.63 10.44 12.09
C ALA A 198 7.89 10.62 12.95
N ALA A 199 8.27 9.60 13.72
CA ALA A 199 9.44 9.65 14.59
C ALA A 199 10.76 9.55 13.82
N LEU A 200 10.84 8.71 12.78
CA LEU A 200 12.10 8.40 12.12
C LEU A 200 12.34 9.21 10.86
N SER A 201 11.34 9.31 9.96
CA SER A 201 11.57 9.85 8.62
C SER A 201 12.02 11.32 8.60
N PRO A 202 11.44 12.24 9.39
CA PRO A 202 11.88 13.64 9.41
C PRO A 202 13.29 13.81 9.95
N ILE A 203 13.63 13.07 11.01
CA ILE A 203 14.96 13.16 11.65
C ILE A 203 16.02 12.64 10.69
N CYS A 204 15.78 11.49 10.05
CA CYS A 204 16.67 10.93 9.03
C CYS A 204 16.88 11.89 7.86
N ALA A 205 15.80 12.52 7.38
CA ALA A 205 15.86 13.46 6.27
C ALA A 205 16.65 14.72 6.61
N LEU A 206 16.44 15.31 7.79
CA LEU A 206 17.13 16.51 8.24
C LEU A 206 18.62 16.25 8.48
N ALA A 207 18.95 15.10 9.05
CA ALA A 207 20.34 14.71 9.36
C ALA A 207 21.08 14.11 8.15
N HIS A 208 20.40 13.79 7.05
CA HIS A 208 20.94 13.01 5.92
C HIS A 208 21.58 11.68 6.37
N LYS A 209 20.92 11.00 7.28
CA LYS A 209 21.39 9.75 7.91
C LYS A 209 20.36 8.64 7.77
N THR A 210 20.86 7.40 7.86
CA THR A 210 20.01 6.21 7.92
C THR A 210 19.37 6.07 9.30
N MET A 211 18.28 5.29 9.39
CA MET A 211 17.64 4.98 10.68
C MET A 211 18.62 4.38 11.68
N ARG A 212 19.52 3.48 11.24
CA ARG A 212 20.56 2.88 12.09
C ARG A 212 21.47 3.95 12.68
N GLU A 213 22.03 4.84 11.84
CA GLU A 213 22.90 5.90 12.31
C GLU A 213 22.21 6.84 13.30
N MET A 214 20.89 7.07 13.13
CA MET A 214 20.12 7.88 14.07
C MET A 214 19.93 7.17 15.42
N MET A 215 19.69 5.87 15.41
CA MET A 215 19.51 5.07 16.63
C MET A 215 20.83 4.79 17.34
N ASP A 216 21.97 4.77 16.63
CA ASP A 216 23.31 4.59 17.21
C ASP A 216 23.83 5.86 17.91
N PHE A 217 23.27 7.03 17.65
CA PHE A 217 23.65 8.30 18.26
C PHE A 217 22.65 8.72 19.32
N GLU A 218 23.07 8.74 20.59
CA GLU A 218 22.18 8.94 21.75
C GLU A 218 21.25 10.14 21.64
N PRO A 219 21.71 11.37 21.27
CA PRO A 219 20.80 12.53 21.20
C PRO A 219 19.67 12.36 20.19
N THR A 220 19.90 11.72 19.05
CA THR A 220 18.85 11.48 18.06
C THR A 220 17.96 10.32 18.46
N ARG A 221 18.51 9.28 19.09
CA ARG A 221 17.71 8.19 19.66
C ARG A 221 16.73 8.71 20.72
N SER A 222 17.20 9.55 21.65
CA SER A 222 16.33 10.18 22.67
C SER A 222 15.18 10.96 22.05
N LEU A 223 15.47 11.75 20.98
CA LEU A 223 14.45 12.50 20.26
C LEU A 223 13.44 11.56 19.55
N VAL A 224 13.90 10.47 18.94
CA VAL A 224 13.02 9.46 18.35
C VAL A 224 12.13 8.84 19.42
N GLU A 225 12.68 8.44 20.56
CA GLU A 225 11.93 7.84 21.67
C GLU A 225 10.87 8.80 22.24
N GLU A 226 11.19 10.08 22.38
CA GLU A 226 10.23 11.11 22.81
C GLU A 226 9.09 11.26 21.79
N THR A 227 9.42 11.34 20.52
CA THR A 227 8.42 11.45 19.44
C THR A 227 7.53 10.21 19.37
N LEU A 228 8.09 9.02 19.58
CA LEU A 228 7.30 7.78 19.67
C LEU A 228 6.31 7.84 20.82
N ARG A 229 6.72 8.28 22.02
CA ARG A 229 5.81 8.40 23.19
C ARG A 229 4.66 9.37 22.92
N GLU A 230 4.98 10.57 22.40
CA GLU A 230 3.94 11.55 22.00
C GLU A 230 2.96 10.93 20.98
N GLY A 231 3.48 10.25 19.95
CA GLY A 231 2.64 9.60 18.95
C GLY A 231 1.70 8.56 19.54
N ILE A 232 2.16 7.79 20.51
CA ILE A 232 1.33 6.78 21.19
C ILE A 232 0.29 7.44 22.10
N GLU A 233 0.65 8.49 22.85
CA GLU A 233 -0.32 9.23 23.66
C GLU A 233 -1.47 9.76 22.77
N VAL A 234 -1.15 10.28 21.59
CA VAL A 234 -2.16 10.74 20.64
C VAL A 234 -3.01 9.58 20.12
N ALA A 235 -2.39 8.45 19.76
CA ALA A 235 -3.12 7.27 19.30
C ALA A 235 -4.07 6.70 20.37
N VAL A 236 -3.61 6.64 21.61
CA VAL A 236 -4.45 6.21 22.77
C VAL A 236 -5.61 7.18 22.98
N ALA A 237 -5.36 8.49 22.89
CA ALA A 237 -6.42 9.49 22.98
C ALA A 237 -7.42 9.39 21.81
N ASP A 238 -6.98 8.88 20.66
CA ASP A 238 -7.81 8.56 19.48
C ASP A 238 -8.49 7.17 19.58
N GLY A 239 -8.34 6.48 20.73
CA GLY A 239 -9.01 5.22 21.05
C GLY A 239 -8.31 3.95 20.57
N VAL A 240 -7.03 4.03 20.20
CA VAL A 240 -6.22 2.86 19.83
C VAL A 240 -5.73 2.16 21.09
N ILE A 241 -5.79 0.83 21.10
CA ILE A 241 -5.27 -0.01 22.17
C ILE A 241 -4.03 -0.74 21.63
N PHE A 242 -2.88 -0.51 22.27
CA PHE A 242 -1.64 -1.24 22.00
C PHE A 242 -1.48 -2.40 22.97
N ASP A 243 -0.80 -3.47 22.54
CA ASP A 243 -0.47 -4.58 23.44
C ASP A 243 0.54 -4.14 24.50
N GLU A 244 0.51 -4.82 25.66
CA GLU A 244 1.54 -4.66 26.67
C GLU A 244 2.92 -4.96 26.08
N GLY A 245 3.88 -4.05 26.26
CA GLY A 245 5.25 -4.21 25.73
C GLY A 245 5.45 -3.71 24.30
N PHE A 246 4.47 -3.06 23.69
CA PHE A 246 4.65 -2.47 22.33
C PHE A 246 5.89 -1.56 22.21
N PHE A 247 6.35 -0.97 23.33
CA PHE A 247 7.53 -0.11 23.40
C PHE A 247 8.87 -0.84 23.66
N GLU A 248 8.82 -2.10 24.04
CA GLU A 248 10.03 -2.83 24.48
C GLU A 248 10.72 -3.55 23.30
N HIS A 249 10.17 -3.47 22.10
CA HIS A 249 10.61 -4.12 20.88
C HIS A 249 10.85 -3.14 19.74
#